data_636890412dc79004d9d7794e62cb28ea
#
_entry.id   636890412dc79004d9d7794e62cb28ea
#
_cell.length_a   1.000
_cell.length_b   1.000
_cell.length_c   1.000
_cell.angle_alpha   90.00
_cell.angle_beta   90.00
_cell.angle_gamma   90.00
#
_symmetry.space_group_name_H-M   'P 1'
#
loop_
_entity.id
_entity.type
_entity.pdbx_description
1 polymer ?
#
loop_
_entity_poly.entity_id
_entity_poly.type
_entity_poly.pdbx_seq_one_letter_code
_entity_poly.pdbx_strand_id
1 'polypeptide(L)'
;MKQRLSTYLRQLEAESIHIMREVVAEFRHPVMLYSIGKDSSVMLHLARKAFYPAKLPFPLLHVDTTWKFREMIAFRDAEAKRLGIDLIVHTNEQGVRDGISPITHGSALYTDVMKTEALKQALSAHGFDAAFGGARRDEEKSRAKERVYSFRNAAHNWDPKRQRPELWHLANTRVGPGESMRVFPLSNWTELDVWTYIHLEEIPVVPLYFAKERPVIERGGMLIMVDDERLPIDPGETPEMVRVRFRTLGCYPLSGAIRSDATTVLEIVEELIAARHSERQGRVIDHDQAGSMEKKKQEGYF
;
A
#
# COMPACT_ATOMS: atom_id res chain seq x y z
N MET A 1 -21.60 16.24 16.57
CA MET A 1 -22.27 16.08 15.25
C MET A 1 -21.23 15.48 14.31
N LYS A 2 -21.43 14.26 13.77
CA LYS A 2 -20.54 13.75 12.71
C LYS A 2 -20.54 14.74 11.54
N GLN A 3 -19.35 15.21 11.14
CA GLN A 3 -19.22 16.01 9.92
C GLN A 3 -19.65 15.14 8.72
N ARG A 4 -20.46 15.72 7.84
CA ARG A 4 -20.95 15.00 6.66
C ARG A 4 -19.89 15.02 5.56
N LEU A 5 -19.70 13.87 4.89
CA LEU A 5 -18.90 13.80 3.66
C LEU A 5 -19.40 14.84 2.64
N SER A 6 -18.47 15.53 1.99
CA SER A 6 -18.78 16.39 0.84
C SER A 6 -19.41 15.57 -0.29
N THR A 7 -20.13 16.24 -1.21
CA THR A 7 -20.70 15.56 -2.39
C THR A 7 -19.61 14.86 -3.21
N TYR A 8 -18.44 15.47 -3.34
CA TYR A 8 -17.30 14.91 -4.03
C TYR A 8 -16.79 13.63 -3.37
N LEU A 9 -16.53 13.61 -2.06
CA LEU A 9 -16.10 12.40 -1.35
C LEU A 9 -17.15 11.29 -1.38
N ARG A 10 -18.43 11.63 -1.34
CA ARG A 10 -19.50 10.63 -1.51
C ARG A 10 -19.50 10.00 -2.89
N GLN A 11 -19.15 10.76 -3.92
CA GLN A 11 -19.00 10.24 -5.28
C GLN A 11 -17.83 9.28 -5.39
N LEU A 12 -16.66 9.65 -4.84
CA LEU A 12 -15.49 8.76 -4.79
C LEU A 12 -15.78 7.48 -3.99
N GLU A 13 -16.45 7.59 -2.85
CA GLU A 13 -16.90 6.44 -2.05
C GLU A 13 -17.82 5.52 -2.88
N ALA A 14 -18.83 6.08 -3.53
CA ALA A 14 -19.79 5.32 -4.33
C ALA A 14 -19.11 4.60 -5.52
N GLU A 15 -18.18 5.26 -6.20
CA GLU A 15 -17.39 4.67 -7.28
C GLU A 15 -16.55 3.49 -6.77
N SER A 16 -15.83 3.68 -5.67
CA SER A 16 -15.00 2.61 -5.08
C SER A 16 -15.82 1.41 -4.63
N ILE A 17 -16.98 1.64 -4.00
CA ILE A 17 -17.91 0.59 -3.59
C ILE A 17 -18.47 -0.16 -4.81
N HIS A 18 -18.83 0.56 -5.86
CA HIS A 18 -19.30 -0.04 -7.11
C HIS A 18 -18.23 -0.96 -7.72
N ILE A 19 -16.99 -0.49 -7.86
CA ILE A 19 -15.86 -1.27 -8.37
C ILE A 19 -15.68 -2.55 -7.54
N MET A 20 -15.71 -2.46 -6.21
CA MET A 20 -15.54 -3.64 -5.35
C MET A 20 -16.66 -4.67 -5.53
N ARG A 21 -17.90 -4.22 -5.69
CA ARG A 21 -19.06 -5.10 -5.94
C ARG A 21 -18.99 -5.77 -7.30
N GLU A 22 -18.58 -5.04 -8.34
CA GLU A 22 -18.37 -5.60 -9.67
C GLU A 22 -17.31 -6.70 -9.67
N VAL A 23 -16.17 -6.47 -9.00
CA VAL A 23 -15.11 -7.49 -8.91
C VAL A 23 -15.63 -8.77 -8.27
N VAL A 24 -16.39 -8.67 -7.19
CA VAL A 24 -16.96 -9.86 -6.53
C VAL A 24 -18.01 -10.57 -7.40
N ALA A 25 -18.71 -9.85 -8.26
CA ALA A 25 -19.67 -10.44 -9.19
C ALA A 25 -19.00 -11.15 -10.39
N GLU A 26 -17.86 -10.65 -10.85
CA GLU A 26 -17.19 -11.08 -12.08
C GLU A 26 -16.08 -12.11 -11.87
N PHE A 27 -15.37 -12.04 -10.72
CA PHE A 27 -14.22 -12.90 -10.42
C PHE A 27 -14.57 -13.98 -9.41
N ARG A 28 -13.94 -15.13 -9.54
CA ARG A 28 -14.22 -16.30 -8.69
C ARG A 28 -13.47 -16.26 -7.36
N HIS A 29 -12.22 -15.79 -7.40
CA HIS A 29 -11.31 -15.80 -6.25
C HIS A 29 -10.64 -14.43 -6.08
N PRO A 30 -11.38 -13.38 -5.74
CA PRO A 30 -10.80 -12.09 -5.44
C PRO A 30 -10.07 -12.09 -4.09
N VAL A 31 -9.06 -11.22 -3.97
CA VAL A 31 -8.31 -10.98 -2.73
C VAL A 31 -8.05 -9.49 -2.56
N MET A 32 -7.97 -8.99 -1.33
CA MET A 32 -7.55 -7.61 -1.08
C MET A 32 -6.14 -7.57 -0.51
N LEU A 33 -5.24 -6.89 -1.22
CA LEU A 33 -3.88 -6.66 -0.73
C LEU A 33 -3.91 -5.69 0.46
N TYR A 34 -3.41 -6.14 1.60
CA TYR A 34 -3.40 -5.37 2.84
C TYR A 34 -1.98 -5.01 3.24
N SER A 35 -1.52 -3.83 2.79
CA SER A 35 -0.17 -3.31 3.07
C SER A 35 -0.05 -2.62 4.43
N ILE A 36 -1.13 -2.51 5.19
CA ILE A 36 -1.24 -1.80 6.48
C ILE A 36 -1.12 -0.27 6.35
N GLY A 37 -0.90 0.26 5.15
CA GLY A 37 -0.85 1.69 4.89
C GLY A 37 -2.23 2.36 4.91
N LYS A 38 -2.26 3.70 4.92
CA LYS A 38 -3.50 4.51 4.91
C LYS A 38 -4.47 4.12 3.80
N ASP A 39 -3.95 3.89 2.59
CA ASP A 39 -4.76 3.55 1.42
C ASP A 39 -5.43 2.17 1.59
N SER A 40 -4.70 1.16 2.09
CA SER A 40 -5.28 -0.15 2.38
C SER A 40 -6.27 -0.13 3.55
N SER A 41 -6.10 0.77 4.51
CA SER A 41 -7.08 0.98 5.60
C SER A 41 -8.38 1.59 5.07
N VAL A 42 -8.29 2.57 4.16
CA VAL A 42 -9.46 3.13 3.46
C VAL A 42 -10.14 2.08 2.60
N MET A 43 -9.39 1.28 1.82
CA MET A 43 -9.96 0.19 1.03
C MET A 43 -10.71 -0.82 1.90
N LEU A 44 -10.14 -1.21 3.03
CA LEU A 44 -10.79 -2.13 3.97
C LEU A 44 -12.09 -1.56 4.53
N HIS A 45 -12.10 -0.26 4.89
CA HIS A 45 -13.29 0.43 5.34
C HIS A 45 -14.37 0.46 4.26
N LEU A 46 -14.01 0.82 3.02
CA LEU A 46 -14.91 0.83 1.86
C LEU A 46 -15.47 -0.56 1.55
N ALA A 47 -14.64 -1.61 1.60
CA ALA A 47 -15.07 -2.98 1.41
C ALA A 47 -16.10 -3.40 2.46
N ARG A 48 -15.89 -3.06 3.73
CA ARG A 48 -16.87 -3.32 4.78
C ARG A 48 -18.19 -2.58 4.54
N LYS A 49 -18.14 -1.34 4.06
CA LYS A 49 -19.38 -0.59 3.65
C LYS A 49 -20.05 -1.24 2.44
N ALA A 50 -19.26 -1.70 1.45
CA ALA A 50 -19.76 -2.30 0.22
C ALA A 50 -20.60 -3.57 0.47
N PHE A 51 -20.20 -4.38 1.46
CA PHE A 51 -20.81 -5.68 1.73
C PHE A 51 -21.62 -5.74 3.02
N TYR A 52 -21.76 -4.61 3.76
CA TYR A 52 -22.57 -4.56 4.95
C TYR A 52 -24.03 -4.98 4.67
N PRO A 53 -24.69 -5.80 5.52
CA PRO A 53 -24.23 -6.33 6.81
C PRO A 53 -23.47 -7.67 6.72
N ALA A 54 -23.21 -8.20 5.52
CA ALA A 54 -22.49 -9.45 5.34
C ALA A 54 -21.00 -9.32 5.69
N LYS A 55 -20.34 -10.46 5.87
CA LYS A 55 -18.88 -10.54 5.95
C LYS A 55 -18.26 -10.20 4.59
N LEU A 56 -16.96 -9.85 4.59
CA LEU A 56 -16.22 -9.67 3.36
C LEU A 56 -16.21 -10.98 2.56
N PRO A 57 -16.54 -10.95 1.26
CA PRO A 57 -16.59 -12.15 0.41
C PRO A 57 -15.22 -12.56 -0.14
N PHE A 58 -14.14 -12.02 0.39
CA PHE A 58 -12.75 -12.30 0.03
C PHE A 58 -11.82 -12.10 1.23
N PRO A 59 -10.69 -12.82 1.28
CA PRO A 59 -9.69 -12.63 2.31
C PRO A 59 -8.83 -11.38 2.08
N LEU A 60 -8.12 -10.97 3.12
CA LEU A 60 -7.00 -10.05 3.01
C LEU A 60 -5.70 -10.84 2.78
N LEU A 61 -4.80 -10.29 1.97
CA LEU A 61 -3.46 -10.83 1.77
C LEU A 61 -2.40 -9.80 2.18
N HIS A 62 -1.61 -10.15 3.18
CA HIS A 62 -0.43 -9.40 3.56
C HIS A 62 0.84 -10.14 3.12
N VAL A 63 1.67 -9.48 2.31
CA VAL A 63 3.02 -9.98 2.00
C VAL A 63 3.96 -9.50 3.10
N ASP A 64 4.37 -10.43 3.94
CA ASP A 64 5.36 -10.16 4.98
C ASP A 64 6.77 -10.28 4.40
N THR A 65 7.44 -9.17 4.32
CA THR A 65 8.80 -9.07 3.80
C THR A 65 9.86 -9.29 4.88
N THR A 66 9.46 -9.69 6.09
CA THR A 66 10.25 -9.81 7.32
C THR A 66 10.85 -8.50 7.85
N TRP A 67 10.94 -7.46 7.02
CA TRP A 67 11.45 -6.15 7.35
C TRP A 67 10.31 -5.11 7.40
N LYS A 68 9.42 -5.27 8.37
CA LYS A 68 8.38 -4.30 8.70
C LYS A 68 8.66 -3.64 10.05
N PHE A 69 8.15 -2.42 10.24
CA PHE A 69 8.14 -1.80 11.55
C PHE A 69 7.27 -2.60 12.52
N ARG A 70 7.72 -2.74 13.77
CA ARG A 70 6.98 -3.48 14.80
C ARG A 70 5.58 -2.94 15.03
N GLU A 71 5.41 -1.61 15.02
CA GLU A 71 4.09 -0.97 15.15
C GLU A 71 3.13 -1.35 14.00
N MET A 72 3.63 -1.59 12.78
CA MET A 72 2.80 -2.05 11.66
C MET A 72 2.25 -3.45 11.90
N ILE A 73 3.10 -4.38 12.33
CA ILE A 73 2.70 -5.77 12.58
C ILE A 73 1.68 -5.82 13.73
N ALA A 74 1.95 -5.11 14.83
CA ALA A 74 1.04 -5.04 15.97
C ALA A 74 -0.34 -4.47 15.56
N PHE A 75 -0.36 -3.42 14.75
CA PHE A 75 -1.60 -2.82 14.24
C PHE A 75 -2.35 -3.79 13.31
N ARG A 76 -1.66 -4.46 12.38
CA ARG A 76 -2.24 -5.46 11.46
C ARG A 76 -3.00 -6.53 12.23
N ASP A 77 -2.33 -7.13 13.21
CA ASP A 77 -2.88 -8.26 13.96
C ASP A 77 -4.04 -7.82 14.85
N ALA A 78 -3.93 -6.65 15.48
CA ALA A 78 -5.02 -6.06 16.26
C ALA A 78 -6.27 -5.77 15.41
N GLU A 79 -6.09 -5.16 14.23
CA GLU A 79 -7.21 -4.83 13.32
C GLU A 79 -7.85 -6.07 12.72
N ALA A 80 -7.07 -7.04 12.26
CA ALA A 80 -7.61 -8.30 11.72
C ALA A 80 -8.45 -9.02 12.78
N LYS A 81 -7.95 -9.09 14.03
CA LYS A 81 -8.69 -9.67 15.16
C LYS A 81 -9.95 -8.88 15.51
N ARG A 82 -9.84 -7.55 15.61
CA ARG A 82 -10.96 -6.67 15.97
C ARG A 82 -12.11 -6.77 14.97
N LEU A 83 -11.79 -6.93 13.69
CA LEU A 83 -12.76 -6.98 12.61
C LEU A 83 -13.21 -8.41 12.26
N GLY A 84 -12.58 -9.44 12.82
CA GLY A 84 -12.86 -10.86 12.52
C GLY A 84 -12.66 -11.18 11.04
N ILE A 85 -11.60 -10.63 10.42
CA ILE A 85 -11.32 -10.78 9.00
C ILE A 85 -10.35 -11.93 8.78
N ASP A 86 -10.58 -12.68 7.71
CA ASP A 86 -9.66 -13.68 7.20
C ASP A 86 -8.42 -13.01 6.60
N LEU A 87 -7.27 -13.17 7.26
CA LEU A 87 -5.99 -12.58 6.89
C LEU A 87 -4.98 -13.67 6.54
N ILE A 88 -4.60 -13.71 5.28
CA ILE A 88 -3.51 -14.53 4.78
C ILE A 88 -2.21 -13.72 4.91
N VAL A 89 -1.23 -14.27 5.61
CA VAL A 89 0.13 -13.71 5.69
C VAL A 89 1.07 -14.62 4.90
N HIS A 90 1.68 -14.09 3.87
CA HIS A 90 2.60 -14.84 3.00
C HIS A 90 4.01 -14.25 3.05
N THR A 91 5.01 -15.12 3.21
CA THR A 91 6.42 -14.77 3.20
C THR A 91 7.13 -15.62 2.14
N ASN A 92 8.09 -15.06 1.43
CA ASN A 92 8.96 -15.85 0.55
C ASN A 92 9.99 -16.61 1.38
N GLU A 93 9.66 -17.86 1.73
CA GLU A 93 10.48 -18.74 2.56
C GLU A 93 11.88 -18.99 1.96
N GLN A 94 12.02 -19.01 0.62
CA GLN A 94 13.30 -19.16 -0.01
C GLN A 94 14.17 -17.91 0.21
N GLY A 95 13.62 -16.72 0.03
CA GLY A 95 14.32 -15.46 0.31
C GLY A 95 14.76 -15.34 1.78
N VAL A 96 13.95 -15.87 2.71
CA VAL A 96 14.33 -15.95 4.13
C VAL A 96 15.52 -16.89 4.34
N ARG A 97 15.49 -18.09 3.76
CA ARG A 97 16.61 -19.06 3.86
C ARG A 97 17.92 -18.50 3.25
N ASP A 98 17.78 -17.73 2.18
CA ASP A 98 18.92 -17.11 1.49
C ASP A 98 19.43 -15.84 2.21
N GLY A 99 18.79 -15.45 3.32
CA GLY A 99 19.18 -14.29 4.13
C GLY A 99 18.98 -12.94 3.40
N ILE A 100 18.04 -12.88 2.46
CA ILE A 100 17.80 -11.67 1.68
C ILE A 100 17.29 -10.54 2.57
N SER A 101 18.06 -9.47 2.68
CA SER A 101 17.74 -8.30 3.49
C SER A 101 18.03 -6.98 2.76
N PRO A 102 17.41 -5.89 3.14
CA PRO A 102 17.67 -4.58 2.53
C PRO A 102 19.08 -4.06 2.83
N ILE A 103 19.71 -4.55 3.89
CA ILE A 103 21.06 -4.15 4.31
C ILE A 103 22.13 -4.87 3.47
N THR A 104 22.04 -6.18 3.33
CA THR A 104 23.07 -7.00 2.69
C THR A 104 22.93 -7.07 1.17
N HIS A 105 21.72 -6.92 0.64
CA HIS A 105 21.41 -7.13 -0.79
C HIS A 105 20.88 -5.86 -1.48
N GLY A 106 20.74 -4.76 -0.74
CA GLY A 106 20.20 -3.51 -1.25
C GLY A 106 18.68 -3.52 -1.50
N SER A 107 18.13 -2.34 -1.72
CA SER A 107 16.68 -2.11 -1.83
C SER A 107 16.05 -2.82 -3.02
N ALA A 108 16.76 -2.87 -4.17
CA ALA A 108 16.24 -3.39 -5.42
C ALA A 108 16.03 -4.92 -5.35
N LEU A 109 17.09 -5.69 -5.05
CA LEU A 109 17.01 -7.16 -4.97
C LEU A 109 16.08 -7.61 -3.85
N TYR A 110 16.19 -6.97 -2.68
CA TYR A 110 15.29 -7.25 -1.57
C TYR A 110 13.82 -7.04 -1.95
N THR A 111 13.48 -5.92 -2.60
CA THR A 111 12.10 -5.65 -3.03
C THR A 111 11.62 -6.67 -4.05
N ASP A 112 12.48 -7.04 -4.99
CA ASP A 112 12.14 -8.03 -6.01
C ASP A 112 11.83 -9.39 -5.37
N VAL A 113 12.74 -9.94 -4.58
CA VAL A 113 12.61 -11.28 -3.98
C VAL A 113 11.53 -11.31 -2.88
N MET A 114 11.63 -10.39 -1.92
CA MET A 114 10.80 -10.47 -0.70
C MET A 114 9.42 -9.84 -0.86
N LYS A 115 9.18 -9.09 -1.93
CA LYS A 115 7.88 -8.44 -2.15
C LYS A 115 7.26 -8.84 -3.49
N THR A 116 7.95 -8.66 -4.63
CA THR A 116 7.39 -8.93 -5.94
C THR A 116 7.17 -10.44 -6.16
N GLU A 117 8.21 -11.24 -5.98
CA GLU A 117 8.12 -12.70 -6.12
C GLU A 117 7.23 -13.31 -5.03
N ALA A 118 7.32 -12.84 -3.78
CA ALA A 118 6.41 -13.29 -2.72
C ALA A 118 4.93 -13.04 -3.06
N LEU A 119 4.60 -11.89 -3.65
CA LEU A 119 3.24 -11.60 -4.10
C LEU A 119 2.81 -12.56 -5.20
N LYS A 120 3.64 -12.80 -6.22
CA LYS A 120 3.35 -13.75 -7.30
C LYS A 120 3.11 -15.16 -6.76
N GLN A 121 3.97 -15.62 -5.83
CA GLN A 121 3.83 -16.90 -5.14
C GLN A 121 2.48 -17.00 -4.44
N ALA A 122 2.11 -16.01 -3.64
CA ALA A 122 0.85 -16.00 -2.90
C ALA A 122 -0.36 -16.05 -3.83
N LEU A 123 -0.37 -15.23 -4.89
CA LEU A 123 -1.48 -15.18 -5.83
C LEU A 123 -1.65 -16.49 -6.60
N SER A 124 -0.55 -17.10 -7.02
CA SER A 124 -0.55 -18.39 -7.73
C SER A 124 -0.94 -19.54 -6.81
N ALA A 125 -0.38 -19.59 -5.59
CA ALA A 125 -0.66 -20.67 -4.63
C ALA A 125 -2.14 -20.74 -4.22
N HIS A 126 -2.80 -19.59 -4.12
CA HIS A 126 -4.23 -19.52 -3.77
C HIS A 126 -5.15 -19.42 -5.00
N GLY A 127 -4.61 -19.34 -6.22
CA GLY A 127 -5.41 -19.23 -7.44
C GLY A 127 -6.25 -17.95 -7.53
N PHE A 128 -5.75 -16.84 -6.98
CA PHE A 128 -6.47 -15.57 -7.06
C PHE A 128 -6.48 -14.98 -8.46
N ASP A 129 -7.69 -14.71 -8.98
CA ASP A 129 -7.93 -14.17 -10.32
C ASP A 129 -8.12 -12.63 -10.33
N ALA A 130 -8.40 -12.03 -9.17
CA ALA A 130 -8.44 -10.59 -9.00
C ALA A 130 -7.79 -10.17 -7.67
N ALA A 131 -7.05 -9.05 -7.68
CA ALA A 131 -6.45 -8.52 -6.47
C ALA A 131 -6.64 -7.00 -6.38
N PHE A 132 -7.34 -6.56 -5.33
CA PHE A 132 -7.48 -5.14 -5.02
C PHE A 132 -6.16 -4.56 -4.51
N GLY A 133 -5.78 -3.42 -5.05
CA GLY A 133 -4.60 -2.66 -4.64
C GLY A 133 -4.94 -1.20 -4.34
N GLY A 134 -4.21 -0.59 -3.40
CA GLY A 134 -4.43 0.79 -2.95
C GLY A 134 -3.75 1.86 -3.80
N ALA A 135 -3.28 1.54 -5.01
CA ALA A 135 -2.61 2.49 -5.86
C ALA A 135 -3.55 3.59 -6.37
N ARG A 136 -3.04 4.82 -6.40
CA ARG A 136 -3.75 6.01 -6.87
C ARG A 136 -2.98 6.65 -8.02
N ARG A 137 -3.69 7.25 -8.97
CA ARG A 137 -3.07 7.99 -10.10
C ARG A 137 -2.27 9.20 -9.64
N ASP A 138 -2.63 9.76 -8.48
CA ASP A 138 -1.99 10.92 -7.86
C ASP A 138 -0.58 10.62 -7.31
N GLU A 139 -0.25 9.36 -6.99
CA GLU A 139 1.01 9.00 -6.35
C GLU A 139 2.24 9.32 -7.22
N GLU A 140 2.17 8.98 -8.51
CA GLU A 140 3.26 9.19 -9.45
C GLU A 140 2.82 9.05 -10.92
N LYS A 141 3.66 9.53 -11.86
CA LYS A 141 3.35 9.53 -13.30
C LYS A 141 3.08 8.14 -13.88
N SER A 142 3.78 7.11 -13.41
CA SER A 142 3.59 5.74 -13.93
C SER A 142 2.23 5.16 -13.50
N ARG A 143 1.71 5.57 -12.35
CA ARG A 143 0.38 5.17 -11.87
C ARG A 143 -0.74 5.79 -12.71
N ALA A 144 -0.55 6.99 -13.23
CA ALA A 144 -1.52 7.63 -14.11
C ALA A 144 -1.77 6.86 -15.42
N LYS A 145 -0.82 6.03 -15.86
CA LYS A 145 -0.95 5.17 -17.04
C LYS A 145 -1.72 3.88 -16.78
N GLU A 146 -1.92 3.51 -15.52
CA GLU A 146 -2.58 2.28 -15.13
C GLU A 146 -4.11 2.45 -15.15
N ARG A 147 -4.82 1.43 -15.61
CA ARG A 147 -6.29 1.40 -15.59
C ARG A 147 -6.80 1.04 -14.20
N VAL A 148 -8.07 1.31 -13.92
CA VAL A 148 -8.73 0.84 -12.70
C VAL A 148 -8.71 -0.69 -12.66
N TYR A 149 -9.03 -1.33 -13.80
CA TYR A 149 -8.89 -2.77 -14.01
C TYR A 149 -7.63 -3.03 -14.84
N SER A 150 -6.54 -3.33 -14.18
CA SER A 150 -5.23 -3.47 -14.79
C SER A 150 -4.90 -4.93 -15.02
N PHE A 151 -4.93 -5.35 -16.28
CA PHE A 151 -4.70 -6.72 -16.70
C PHE A 151 -3.26 -7.19 -16.46
N ARG A 152 -3.13 -8.44 -16.01
CA ARG A 152 -1.86 -9.15 -15.83
C ARG A 152 -1.90 -10.47 -16.60
N ASN A 153 -0.84 -10.74 -17.35
CA ASN A 153 -0.68 -12.03 -18.04
C ASN A 153 -0.36 -13.17 -17.06
N ALA A 154 -0.23 -14.39 -17.56
CA ALA A 154 0.08 -15.57 -16.75
C ALA A 154 1.42 -15.51 -15.98
N ALA A 155 2.33 -14.63 -16.37
CA ALA A 155 3.57 -14.34 -15.64
C ALA A 155 3.40 -13.17 -14.65
N HIS A 156 2.17 -12.73 -14.37
CA HIS A 156 1.79 -11.56 -13.56
C HIS A 156 2.30 -10.22 -14.08
N ASN A 157 2.78 -10.14 -15.32
CA ASN A 157 3.36 -8.93 -15.89
C ASN A 157 2.28 -7.99 -16.43
N TRP A 158 2.52 -6.69 -16.24
CA TRP A 158 1.73 -5.63 -16.85
C TRP A 158 2.32 -5.24 -18.21
N ASP A 159 1.47 -5.22 -19.23
CA ASP A 159 1.81 -4.73 -20.56
C ASP A 159 0.89 -3.55 -20.90
N PRO A 160 1.42 -2.32 -21.09
CA PRO A 160 0.59 -1.15 -21.40
C PRO A 160 -0.16 -1.29 -22.73
N LYS A 161 0.35 -2.08 -23.69
CA LYS A 161 -0.27 -2.31 -24.99
C LYS A 161 -1.46 -3.28 -24.93
N ARG A 162 -1.56 -4.08 -23.88
CA ARG A 162 -2.61 -5.07 -23.67
C ARG A 162 -3.69 -4.65 -22.70
N GLN A 163 -3.65 -3.40 -22.22
CA GLN A 163 -4.69 -2.89 -21.34
C GLN A 163 -5.97 -2.64 -22.12
N ARG A 164 -7.09 -2.93 -21.49
CA ARG A 164 -8.41 -2.82 -22.09
C ARG A 164 -9.00 -1.44 -21.83
N PRO A 165 -9.73 -0.82 -22.78
CA PRO A 165 -10.41 0.44 -22.56
C PRO A 165 -11.50 0.31 -21.49
N GLU A 166 -11.68 1.36 -20.69
CA GLU A 166 -12.72 1.49 -19.66
C GLU A 166 -13.72 2.58 -20.08
N LEU A 167 -14.31 2.41 -21.28
CA LEU A 167 -15.28 3.36 -21.83
C LEU A 167 -16.59 3.29 -21.04
N TRP A 168 -17.16 4.44 -20.72
CA TRP A 168 -18.43 4.57 -19.97
C TRP A 168 -18.45 3.78 -18.64
N HIS A 169 -17.31 3.68 -17.97
CA HIS A 169 -17.13 2.88 -16.76
C HIS A 169 -17.40 1.37 -16.93
N LEU A 170 -17.44 0.88 -18.17
CA LEU A 170 -17.53 -0.55 -18.44
C LEU A 170 -16.13 -1.14 -18.49
N ALA A 171 -15.89 -2.16 -17.67
CA ALA A 171 -14.63 -2.88 -17.65
C ALA A 171 -14.75 -4.23 -18.36
N ASN A 172 -13.73 -4.60 -19.13
CA ASN A 172 -13.61 -5.96 -19.64
C ASN A 172 -12.82 -6.80 -18.64
N THR A 173 -13.54 -7.57 -17.82
CA THR A 173 -13.02 -8.36 -16.70
C THR A 173 -12.57 -9.77 -17.09
N ARG A 174 -12.77 -10.17 -18.34
CA ARG A 174 -12.44 -11.54 -18.79
C ARG A 174 -10.95 -11.84 -18.66
N VAL A 175 -10.62 -12.91 -17.93
CA VAL A 175 -9.27 -13.45 -17.75
C VAL A 175 -9.20 -14.90 -18.21
N GLY A 176 -8.08 -15.31 -18.80
CA GLY A 176 -7.78 -16.67 -19.17
C GLY A 176 -7.06 -17.45 -18.05
N PRO A 177 -6.75 -18.73 -18.27
CA PRO A 177 -6.01 -19.54 -17.31
C PRO A 177 -4.65 -18.88 -16.95
N GLY A 178 -4.40 -18.71 -15.66
CA GLY A 178 -3.19 -18.09 -15.13
C GLY A 178 -3.14 -16.55 -15.23
N GLU A 179 -4.03 -15.93 -15.99
CA GLU A 179 -4.14 -14.47 -16.04
C GLU A 179 -4.90 -13.93 -14.83
N SER A 180 -4.70 -12.66 -14.50
CA SER A 180 -5.37 -12.03 -13.38
C SER A 180 -5.61 -10.54 -13.61
N MET A 181 -6.44 -9.93 -12.75
CA MET A 181 -6.70 -8.50 -12.75
C MET A 181 -6.18 -7.87 -11.47
N ARG A 182 -5.43 -6.77 -11.59
CA ARG A 182 -5.21 -5.84 -10.47
C ARG A 182 -6.28 -4.78 -10.54
N VAL A 183 -6.99 -4.56 -9.43
CA VAL A 183 -8.08 -3.59 -9.39
C VAL A 183 -7.75 -2.50 -8.39
N PHE A 184 -7.89 -1.25 -8.81
CA PHE A 184 -7.52 -0.07 -8.02
C PHE A 184 -8.74 0.81 -7.71
N PRO A 185 -9.51 0.47 -6.67
CA PRO A 185 -10.72 1.23 -6.31
C PRO A 185 -10.46 2.69 -5.93
N LEU A 186 -9.23 2.99 -5.46
CA LEU A 186 -8.82 4.35 -5.09
C LEU A 186 -8.14 5.12 -6.23
N SER A 187 -8.18 4.63 -7.46
CA SER A 187 -7.42 5.19 -8.59
C SER A 187 -7.63 6.70 -8.79
N ASN A 188 -8.84 7.20 -8.56
CA ASN A 188 -9.22 8.61 -8.75
C ASN A 188 -9.10 9.46 -7.46
N TRP A 189 -8.69 8.88 -6.35
CA TRP A 189 -8.49 9.59 -5.08
C TRP A 189 -7.14 10.28 -5.04
N THR A 190 -7.08 11.46 -4.45
CA THR A 190 -5.82 12.13 -4.08
C THR A 190 -5.38 11.71 -2.66
N GLU A 191 -4.13 12.02 -2.30
CA GLU A 191 -3.67 11.80 -0.92
C GLU A 191 -4.52 12.60 0.08
N LEU A 192 -4.89 13.83 -0.30
CA LEU A 192 -5.75 14.67 0.53
C LEU A 192 -7.15 14.07 0.72
N ASP A 193 -7.73 13.48 -0.32
CA ASP A 193 -9.03 12.79 -0.22
C ASP A 193 -8.97 11.61 0.76
N VAL A 194 -7.89 10.80 0.68
CA VAL A 194 -7.67 9.67 1.58
C VAL A 194 -7.61 10.13 3.04
N TRP A 195 -6.80 11.14 3.35
CA TRP A 195 -6.68 11.63 4.72
C TRP A 195 -7.94 12.34 5.21
N THR A 196 -8.62 13.12 4.35
CA THR A 196 -9.90 13.75 4.70
C THR A 196 -10.95 12.69 4.99
N TYR A 197 -10.98 11.62 4.20
CA TYR A 197 -11.92 10.50 4.41
C TYR A 197 -11.61 9.73 5.69
N ILE A 198 -10.32 9.49 6.00
CA ILE A 198 -9.87 8.90 7.26
C ILE A 198 -10.37 9.74 8.44
N HIS A 199 -10.24 11.07 8.36
CA HIS A 199 -10.71 11.99 9.40
C HIS A 199 -12.23 11.89 9.60
N LEU A 200 -13.00 11.98 8.52
CA LEU A 200 -14.47 12.05 8.57
C LEU A 200 -15.12 10.72 8.97
N GLU A 201 -14.56 9.60 8.56
CA GLU A 201 -15.05 8.26 8.88
C GLU A 201 -14.37 7.64 10.11
N GLU A 202 -13.44 8.35 10.75
CA GLU A 202 -12.71 7.92 11.95
C GLU A 202 -12.00 6.57 11.73
N ILE A 203 -11.36 6.40 10.57
CA ILE A 203 -10.70 5.15 10.20
C ILE A 203 -9.40 4.99 10.99
N PRO A 204 -9.21 3.86 11.71
CA PRO A 204 -7.95 3.59 12.39
C PRO A 204 -6.79 3.46 11.40
N VAL A 205 -5.66 4.06 11.75
CA VAL A 205 -4.40 3.98 10.99
C VAL A 205 -3.22 3.71 11.91
N VAL A 206 -2.13 3.22 11.35
CA VAL A 206 -0.91 2.90 12.11
C VAL A 206 -0.39 4.14 12.84
N PRO A 207 0.02 4.04 14.12
CA PRO A 207 0.54 5.16 14.90
C PRO A 207 1.78 5.83 14.29
N LEU A 208 2.51 5.17 13.40
CA LEU A 208 3.65 5.73 12.68
C LEU A 208 3.30 6.95 11.80
N TYR A 209 2.04 7.15 11.46
CA TYR A 209 1.59 8.33 10.74
C TYR A 209 1.54 9.60 11.60
N PHE A 210 1.55 9.45 12.91
CA PHE A 210 1.48 10.56 13.85
C PHE A 210 2.87 10.91 14.43
N ALA A 211 3.11 12.21 14.62
CA ALA A 211 4.36 12.71 15.15
C ALA A 211 4.61 12.22 16.59
N LYS A 212 5.79 11.67 16.80
CA LYS A 212 6.26 11.19 18.10
C LYS A 212 7.77 11.30 18.17
N GLU A 213 8.33 11.48 19.37
CA GLU A 213 9.76 11.33 19.61
C GLU A 213 10.20 9.90 19.28
N ARG A 214 11.12 9.77 18.33
CA ARG A 214 11.63 8.47 17.87
C ARG A 214 13.14 8.54 17.69
N PRO A 215 13.89 7.46 17.99
CA PRO A 215 15.30 7.39 17.68
C PRO A 215 15.48 7.33 16.16
N VAL A 216 16.25 8.27 15.61
CA VAL A 216 16.55 8.32 14.17
C VAL A 216 18.04 8.52 13.92
N ILE A 217 18.53 8.04 12.79
CA ILE A 217 19.82 8.41 12.21
C ILE A 217 19.58 9.09 10.87
N GLU A 218 20.51 9.91 10.43
CA GLU A 218 20.45 10.58 9.14
C GLU A 218 21.43 9.95 8.15
N ARG A 219 20.91 9.39 7.05
CA ARG A 219 21.72 8.84 5.95
C ARG A 219 21.24 9.40 4.61
N GLY A 220 22.15 10.00 3.85
CA GLY A 220 21.82 10.56 2.54
C GLY A 220 20.68 11.59 2.56
N GLY A 221 20.58 12.39 3.62
CA GLY A 221 19.52 13.38 3.81
C GLY A 221 18.14 12.80 4.21
N MET A 222 18.07 11.50 4.52
CA MET A 222 16.86 10.84 4.99
C MET A 222 16.96 10.52 6.48
N LEU A 223 15.88 10.76 7.22
CA LEU A 223 15.72 10.33 8.60
C LEU A 223 15.25 8.89 8.63
N ILE A 224 16.11 7.99 9.10
CA ILE A 224 15.81 6.55 9.23
C ILE A 224 15.57 6.26 10.70
N MET A 225 14.36 5.79 11.03
CA MET A 225 14.02 5.40 12.40
C MET A 225 14.77 4.12 12.77
N VAL A 226 15.38 4.11 13.95
CA VAL A 226 15.98 2.92 14.54
C VAL A 226 14.90 2.15 15.29
N ASP A 227 14.25 1.20 14.61
CA ASP A 227 13.13 0.42 15.18
C ASP A 227 13.61 -0.75 16.04
N ASP A 228 14.73 -1.37 15.62
CA ASP A 228 15.35 -2.50 16.33
C ASP A 228 16.83 -2.68 15.92
N GLU A 229 17.47 -3.71 16.48
CA GLU A 229 18.89 -4.04 16.31
C GLU A 229 19.26 -4.53 14.89
N ARG A 230 18.32 -4.78 14.00
CA ARG A 230 18.60 -5.21 12.62
C ARG A 230 19.20 -4.10 11.77
N LEU A 231 19.03 -2.83 12.15
CA LEU A 231 19.71 -1.73 11.49
C LEU A 231 21.11 -1.56 12.06
N PRO A 232 22.17 -1.86 11.30
CA PRO A 232 23.53 -1.60 11.75
C PRO A 232 23.73 -0.08 11.87
N ILE A 233 24.30 0.33 12.98
CA ILE A 233 24.73 1.72 13.24
C ILE A 233 26.21 1.81 12.88
N ASP A 234 26.55 2.68 11.93
CA ASP A 234 27.92 2.84 11.48
C ASP A 234 28.79 3.58 12.52
N PRO A 235 30.12 3.34 12.54
CA PRO A 235 31.01 4.07 13.43
C PRO A 235 30.87 5.59 13.23
N GLY A 236 30.53 6.30 14.31
CA GLY A 236 30.31 7.76 14.28
C GLY A 236 28.84 8.18 14.13
N GLU A 237 27.93 7.27 13.85
CA GLU A 237 26.51 7.55 13.94
C GLU A 237 26.00 7.41 15.39
N THR A 238 25.17 8.31 15.82
CA THR A 238 24.49 8.22 17.10
C THR A 238 23.00 8.47 16.88
N PRO A 239 22.11 7.53 17.23
CA PRO A 239 20.68 7.79 17.15
C PRO A 239 20.26 8.97 18.01
N GLU A 240 19.56 9.91 17.43
CA GLU A 240 19.02 11.08 18.11
C GLU A 240 17.51 10.93 18.26
N MET A 241 16.97 11.39 19.40
CA MET A 241 15.52 11.47 19.61
C MET A 241 14.99 12.69 18.87
N VAL A 242 14.20 12.45 17.84
CA VAL A 242 13.63 13.50 16.98
C VAL A 242 12.13 13.30 16.84
N ARG A 243 11.39 14.39 16.86
CA ARG A 243 9.95 14.37 16.63
C ARG A 243 9.66 14.20 15.16
N VAL A 244 9.21 12.99 14.79
CA VAL A 244 9.01 12.57 13.40
C VAL A 244 7.74 11.76 13.24
N ARG A 245 7.24 11.75 12.02
CA ARG A 245 6.20 10.84 11.51
C ARG A 245 6.56 10.27 10.16
N PHE A 246 5.81 9.27 9.72
CA PHE A 246 5.93 8.76 8.35
C PHE A 246 4.80 9.31 7.48
N ARG A 247 5.12 9.71 6.26
CA ARG A 247 4.11 10.07 5.25
C ARG A 247 3.63 8.85 4.47
N THR A 248 4.56 7.91 4.21
CA THR A 248 4.26 6.62 3.58
C THR A 248 4.91 5.51 4.37
N LEU A 249 4.26 4.35 4.43
CA LEU A 249 4.79 3.17 5.09
C LEU A 249 5.19 2.11 4.06
N GLY A 250 6.40 1.62 4.18
CA GLY A 250 6.98 0.58 3.36
C GLY A 250 7.71 -0.46 4.20
N CYS A 251 8.87 -0.89 3.71
CA CYS A 251 9.75 -1.78 4.47
C CYS A 251 10.72 -0.97 5.34
N TYR A 252 11.04 -1.48 6.50
CA TYR A 252 12.11 -0.99 7.37
C TYR A 252 13.47 -1.49 6.82
N PRO A 253 14.52 -0.71 6.73
CA PRO A 253 14.61 0.73 6.99
C PRO A 253 14.42 1.62 5.74
N LEU A 254 13.81 1.07 4.67
CA LEU A 254 13.69 1.74 3.36
C LEU A 254 12.65 2.87 3.31
N SER A 255 11.95 3.11 4.41
CA SER A 255 11.00 4.22 4.54
C SER A 255 11.60 5.31 5.41
N GLY A 256 11.82 6.49 4.83
CA GLY A 256 12.26 7.66 5.55
C GLY A 256 11.13 8.31 6.36
N ALA A 257 11.47 8.83 7.53
CA ALA A 257 10.60 9.66 8.34
C ALA A 257 10.76 11.14 7.94
N ILE A 258 9.79 11.97 8.32
CA ILE A 258 9.83 13.43 8.17
C ILE A 258 9.66 14.10 9.53
N ARG A 259 10.32 15.24 9.72
CA ARG A 259 10.09 16.10 10.91
C ARG A 259 8.68 16.64 10.81
N SER A 260 7.92 16.54 11.90
CA SER A 260 6.54 16.99 11.95
C SER A 260 6.06 17.08 13.39
N ASP A 261 5.10 17.95 13.62
CA ASP A 261 4.40 18.07 14.90
C ASP A 261 2.96 17.52 14.84
N ALA A 262 2.51 17.04 13.66
CA ALA A 262 1.16 16.54 13.46
C ALA A 262 0.90 15.25 14.27
N THR A 263 0.09 15.34 15.30
CA THR A 263 -0.31 14.25 16.20
C THR A 263 -1.72 13.75 15.95
N THR A 264 -2.47 14.44 15.11
CA THR A 264 -3.85 14.13 14.74
C THR A 264 -4.02 14.05 13.24
N VAL A 265 -5.07 13.38 12.78
CA VAL A 265 -5.40 13.31 11.35
C VAL A 265 -5.67 14.69 10.77
N LEU A 266 -6.30 15.58 11.53
CA LEU A 266 -6.59 16.94 11.07
C LEU A 266 -5.29 17.74 10.84
N GLU A 267 -4.33 17.67 11.75
CA GLU A 267 -3.02 18.31 11.59
C GLU A 267 -2.26 17.75 10.38
N ILE A 268 -2.38 16.45 10.10
CA ILE A 268 -1.82 15.84 8.87
C ILE A 268 -2.48 16.46 7.62
N VAL A 269 -3.79 16.65 7.63
CA VAL A 269 -4.52 17.29 6.52
C VAL A 269 -4.04 18.73 6.32
N GLU A 270 -3.87 19.48 7.39
CA GLU A 270 -3.36 20.86 7.36
C GLU A 270 -1.92 20.92 6.79
N GLU A 271 -1.03 20.03 7.22
CA GLU A 271 0.32 19.90 6.65
C GLU A 271 0.28 19.60 5.15
N LEU A 272 -0.62 18.72 4.71
CA LEU A 272 -0.76 18.36 3.29
C LEU A 272 -1.23 19.52 2.43
N ILE A 273 -2.17 20.32 2.93
CA ILE A 273 -2.64 21.53 2.23
C ILE A 273 -1.50 22.55 2.08
N ALA A 274 -0.64 22.66 3.10
CA ALA A 274 0.53 23.55 3.06
C ALA A 274 1.71 22.99 2.23
N ALA A 275 1.78 21.68 2.03
CA ALA A 275 2.90 21.02 1.35
C ALA A 275 2.80 21.17 -0.18
N ARG A 276 3.96 21.47 -0.84
CA ARG A 276 4.08 21.57 -2.30
C ARG A 276 4.72 20.34 -2.95
N HIS A 277 5.00 19.27 -2.19
CA HIS A 277 5.81 18.14 -2.63
C HIS A 277 5.03 16.81 -2.66
N SER A 278 5.44 15.91 -3.56
CA SER A 278 4.84 14.59 -3.71
C SER A 278 5.02 13.70 -2.46
N GLU A 279 4.03 12.88 -2.22
CA GLU A 279 3.98 11.84 -1.16
C GLU A 279 5.20 10.90 -1.14
N ARG A 280 5.76 10.59 -2.30
CA ARG A 280 6.82 9.58 -2.45
C ARG A 280 8.24 10.10 -2.26
N GLN A 281 8.42 11.39 -2.02
CA GLN A 281 9.75 12.04 -1.98
C GLN A 281 10.70 11.49 -0.90
N GLY A 282 10.25 10.67 0.04
CA GLY A 282 11.08 10.06 1.10
C GLY A 282 11.35 8.56 0.94
N ARG A 283 11.12 7.96 -0.24
CA ARG A 283 11.35 6.53 -0.47
C ARG A 283 12.69 6.29 -1.15
N VAL A 284 13.56 5.48 -0.53
CA VAL A 284 14.88 5.09 -1.08
C VAL A 284 14.74 4.49 -2.48
N ILE A 285 13.75 3.62 -2.67
CA ILE A 285 13.56 2.91 -3.94
C ILE A 285 13.23 3.81 -5.14
N ASP A 286 12.71 5.00 -4.90
CA ASP A 286 12.34 5.94 -5.97
C ASP A 286 13.55 6.78 -6.43
N HIS A 287 14.64 6.76 -5.67
CA HIS A 287 15.92 7.42 -6.00
C HIS A 287 16.88 6.53 -6.79
N ASP A 288 16.69 5.20 -6.78
CA ASP A 288 17.64 4.25 -7.34
C ASP A 288 17.75 4.31 -8.88
N GLN A 289 16.69 4.64 -9.61
CA GLN A 289 16.72 4.77 -11.08
C GLN A 289 15.52 5.58 -11.63
N ALA A 290 15.73 6.39 -12.66
CA ALA A 290 14.65 7.04 -13.41
C ALA A 290 13.75 5.98 -14.10
N GLY A 291 12.43 6.06 -13.87
CA GLY A 291 11.47 5.10 -14.45
C GLY A 291 11.40 3.74 -13.72
N SER A 292 12.03 3.59 -12.55
CA SER A 292 12.10 2.33 -11.80
C SER A 292 10.74 1.67 -11.54
N MET A 293 9.70 2.46 -11.29
CA MET A 293 8.36 1.92 -11.00
C MET A 293 7.66 1.36 -12.24
N GLU A 294 7.86 1.95 -13.43
CA GLU A 294 7.30 1.41 -14.67
C GLU A 294 7.93 0.04 -15.02
N LYS A 295 9.25 -0.07 -14.85
CA LYS A 295 9.98 -1.32 -15.02
C LYS A 295 9.50 -2.39 -14.02
N LYS A 296 9.36 -2.04 -12.75
CA LYS A 296 8.88 -2.97 -11.71
C LYS A 296 7.46 -3.48 -11.95
N LYS A 297 6.57 -2.66 -12.51
CA LYS A 297 5.23 -3.12 -12.95
C LYS A 297 5.31 -4.15 -14.07
N GLN A 298 6.22 -3.95 -15.03
CA GLN A 298 6.46 -4.93 -16.09
C GLN A 298 6.98 -6.25 -15.52
N GLU A 299 7.72 -6.21 -14.43
CA GLU A 299 8.24 -7.36 -13.68
C GLU A 299 7.19 -8.01 -12.76
N GLY A 300 5.99 -7.40 -12.61
CA GLY A 300 4.89 -7.93 -11.80
C GLY A 300 4.68 -7.24 -10.46
N TYR A 301 5.42 -6.18 -10.16
CA TYR A 301 5.15 -5.32 -9.01
C TYR A 301 3.81 -4.57 -9.23
N PHE A 302 3.09 -4.27 -8.14
CA PHE A 302 1.83 -3.52 -8.20
C PHE A 302 2.02 -2.05 -7.95
#